data_ce7843ce56a0216c4d2c430501dbe4c5
#
_entry.id   ce7843ce56a0216c4d2c430501dbe4c5
#
_cell.length_a   1.000
_cell.length_b   1.000
_cell.length_c   1.000
_cell.angle_alpha   90.00
_cell.angle_beta   90.00
_cell.angle_gamma   90.00
#
_symmetry.space_group_name_H-M   'P 1'
#
loop_
_entity.id
_entity.type
_entity.pdbx_description
1 polymer ?
#
loop_
_entity_poly.entity_id
_entity_poly.type
_entity_poly.pdbx_seq_one_letter_code
_entity_poly.pdbx_strand_id
1 'polypeptide(L)'
;MKDITELHPQLQVKIAELKLKCEKAGLKIGIGECLRTVAEQDALYAQGRTKPGSIVTNARGSTYSSQHQWGIAFDFYRNDGKGAFYDSDGFFTKVGALAKESGLGWGGDWKSPVDKPHVYLPQWGSTTSALRSAYGTPDKFFKTWDKTVLNYKIGSKYKTTKPCYLRLTAAGKKLAYKDAPAHIKAKSTKKSGNVSFKAGAAFQLVEVAEKNGNIWGRMKTGYWVPLLYKGVKRALLSK
;
A
#
# COMPACT_ATOMS: atom_id res chain seq x y z
N MET A 1 -3.50 -3.21 -18.10
CA MET A 1 -4.84 -3.24 -17.48
C MET A 1 -4.83 -2.37 -16.22
N LYS A 2 -5.89 -1.58 -16.00
CA LYS A 2 -5.93 -0.55 -14.91
C LYS A 2 -6.73 -1.01 -13.68
N ASP A 3 -6.96 -2.32 -13.53
CA ASP A 3 -7.75 -2.86 -12.44
C ASP A 3 -6.88 -3.10 -11.19
N ILE A 4 -7.06 -2.23 -10.19
CA ILE A 4 -6.36 -2.36 -8.92
C ILE A 4 -6.81 -3.57 -8.09
N THR A 5 -7.96 -4.17 -8.38
CA THR A 5 -8.46 -5.33 -7.65
C THR A 5 -7.71 -6.62 -7.99
N GLU A 6 -6.97 -6.63 -9.09
CA GLU A 6 -6.09 -7.73 -9.51
C GLU A 6 -4.69 -7.66 -8.88
N LEU A 7 -4.37 -6.57 -8.15
CA LEU A 7 -3.09 -6.41 -7.48
C LEU A 7 -3.05 -7.14 -6.13
N HIS A 8 -1.85 -7.37 -5.64
CA HIS A 8 -1.62 -7.94 -4.30
C HIS A 8 -2.46 -7.17 -3.25
N PRO A 9 -3.18 -7.85 -2.35
CA PRO A 9 -4.10 -7.22 -1.40
C PRO A 9 -3.46 -6.08 -0.59
N GLN A 10 -2.23 -6.26 -0.16
CA GLN A 10 -1.47 -5.22 0.54
C GLN A 10 -1.21 -3.99 -0.35
N LEU A 11 -0.95 -4.20 -1.66
CA LEU A 11 -0.74 -3.10 -2.59
C LEU A 11 -2.02 -2.29 -2.81
N GLN A 12 -3.18 -2.94 -2.91
CA GLN A 12 -4.48 -2.26 -3.00
C GLN A 12 -4.71 -1.32 -1.81
N VAL A 13 -4.40 -1.77 -0.59
CA VAL A 13 -4.47 -0.93 0.63
C VAL A 13 -3.48 0.24 0.55
N LYS A 14 -2.25 -0.02 0.09
CA LYS A 14 -1.21 1.02 -0.04
C LYS A 14 -1.54 2.06 -1.12
N ILE A 15 -2.19 1.66 -2.21
CA ILE A 15 -2.71 2.60 -3.22
C ILE A 15 -3.75 3.54 -2.60
N ALA A 16 -4.69 3.01 -1.80
CA ALA A 16 -5.69 3.84 -1.12
C ALA A 16 -5.05 4.82 -0.12
N GLU A 17 -4.02 4.37 0.62
CA GLU A 17 -3.23 5.22 1.51
C GLU A 17 -2.49 6.33 0.75
N LEU A 18 -1.81 5.98 -0.34
CA LEU A 18 -1.08 6.93 -1.18
C LEU A 18 -2.03 7.98 -1.78
N LYS A 19 -3.17 7.56 -2.34
CA LYS A 19 -4.19 8.49 -2.87
C LYS A 19 -4.63 9.50 -1.81
N LEU A 20 -4.89 9.05 -0.59
CA LEU A 20 -5.29 9.93 0.51
C LEU A 20 -4.18 10.92 0.90
N LYS A 21 -2.92 10.50 0.89
CA LYS A 21 -1.77 11.39 1.15
C LYS A 21 -1.59 12.41 0.03
N CYS A 22 -1.67 11.97 -1.23
CA CYS A 22 -1.59 12.84 -2.40
C CYS A 22 -2.70 13.90 -2.38
N GLU A 23 -3.95 13.51 -2.10
CA GLU A 23 -5.08 14.44 -1.98
C GLU A 23 -4.82 15.51 -0.93
N LYS A 24 -4.33 15.12 0.26
CA LYS A 24 -3.96 16.08 1.33
C LYS A 24 -2.84 17.02 0.95
N ALA A 25 -1.93 16.60 0.08
CA ALA A 25 -0.82 17.39 -0.45
C ALA A 25 -1.22 18.21 -1.70
N GLY A 26 -2.48 18.17 -2.14
CA GLY A 26 -2.95 18.85 -3.35
C GLY A 26 -2.48 18.19 -4.66
N LEU A 27 -1.99 16.95 -4.60
CA LEU A 27 -1.49 16.21 -5.76
C LEU A 27 -2.60 15.26 -6.27
N LYS A 28 -3.03 15.46 -7.51
CA LYS A 28 -4.04 14.58 -8.14
C LYS A 28 -3.35 13.52 -8.97
N ILE A 29 -3.43 12.27 -8.55
CA ILE A 29 -2.90 11.11 -9.27
C ILE A 29 -4.01 10.25 -9.86
N GLY A 30 -3.75 9.67 -11.04
CA GLY A 30 -4.48 8.53 -11.60
C GLY A 30 -3.64 7.26 -11.50
N ILE A 31 -4.29 6.10 -11.46
CA ILE A 31 -3.61 4.81 -11.53
C ILE A 31 -3.57 4.37 -13.00
N GLY A 32 -2.37 4.10 -13.48
CA GLY A 32 -2.10 3.63 -14.83
C GLY A 32 -2.08 2.10 -14.92
N GLU A 33 -0.91 1.53 -15.29
CA GLU A 33 -0.75 0.08 -15.37
C GLU A 33 -0.83 -0.58 -13.99
N CYS A 34 -1.43 -1.78 -13.97
CA CYS A 34 -1.55 -2.63 -12.78
C CYS A 34 -0.98 -4.02 -13.08
N LEU A 35 -1.80 -5.07 -12.94
CA LEU A 35 -1.41 -6.42 -13.32
C LEU A 35 -1.20 -6.49 -14.85
N ARG A 36 -0.16 -7.21 -15.26
CA ARG A 36 0.18 -7.42 -16.68
C ARG A 36 0.34 -8.91 -16.94
N THR A 37 -0.36 -9.40 -17.96
CA THR A 37 -0.23 -10.78 -18.45
C THR A 37 1.09 -10.98 -19.20
N VAL A 38 1.45 -12.24 -19.46
CA VAL A 38 2.61 -12.60 -20.31
C VAL A 38 2.46 -11.98 -21.70
N ALA A 39 1.28 -12.08 -22.31
CA ALA A 39 1.02 -11.56 -23.65
C ALA A 39 1.15 -10.02 -23.73
N GLU A 40 0.62 -9.30 -22.74
CA GLU A 40 0.75 -7.84 -22.65
C GLU A 40 2.21 -7.41 -22.46
N GLN A 41 2.96 -8.14 -21.64
CA GLN A 41 4.39 -7.87 -21.42
C GLN A 41 5.20 -8.14 -22.70
N ASP A 42 4.91 -9.23 -23.44
CA ASP A 42 5.56 -9.53 -24.71
C ASP A 42 5.20 -8.52 -25.80
N ALA A 43 3.98 -8.01 -25.82
CA ALA A 43 3.58 -6.92 -26.72
C ALA A 43 4.40 -5.64 -26.47
N LEU A 44 4.62 -5.26 -25.22
CA LEU A 44 5.49 -4.14 -24.84
C LEU A 44 6.97 -4.43 -25.17
N TYR A 45 7.44 -5.65 -24.96
CA TYR A 45 8.81 -6.04 -25.33
C TYR A 45 9.06 -5.97 -26.84
N ALA A 46 8.04 -6.29 -27.65
CA ALA A 46 8.13 -6.23 -29.11
C ALA A 46 8.22 -4.77 -29.64
N GLN A 47 7.69 -3.79 -28.90
CA GLN A 47 7.73 -2.38 -29.28
C GLN A 47 9.18 -1.88 -29.35
N GLY A 48 9.54 -1.23 -30.45
CA GLY A 48 10.91 -0.75 -30.73
C GLY A 48 11.90 -1.87 -31.12
N ARG A 49 11.43 -3.14 -31.27
CA ARG A 49 12.22 -4.28 -31.70
C ARG A 49 11.66 -4.93 -32.96
N THR A 50 10.51 -5.58 -32.83
CA THR A 50 9.80 -6.24 -33.94
C THR A 50 8.51 -5.51 -34.33
N LYS A 51 8.11 -4.52 -33.51
CA LYS A 51 7.00 -3.58 -33.78
C LYS A 51 7.48 -2.15 -33.73
N PRO A 52 6.86 -1.21 -34.50
CA PRO A 52 7.20 0.21 -34.43
C PRO A 52 7.10 0.79 -33.00
N GLY A 53 7.85 1.89 -32.75
CA GLY A 53 7.85 2.63 -31.49
C GLY A 53 9.20 2.59 -30.79
N SER A 54 9.28 3.20 -29.61
CA SER A 54 10.46 3.18 -28.76
C SER A 54 10.46 1.97 -27.83
N ILE A 55 11.65 1.49 -27.44
CA ILE A 55 11.80 0.44 -26.43
C ILE A 55 11.28 0.97 -25.09
N VAL A 56 10.28 0.31 -24.53
CA VAL A 56 9.63 0.71 -23.25
C VAL A 56 9.90 -0.30 -22.12
N THR A 57 10.43 -1.49 -22.43
CA THR A 57 10.80 -2.49 -21.43
C THR A 57 11.88 -3.43 -21.95
N ASN A 58 12.74 -3.92 -21.05
CA ASN A 58 13.69 -4.99 -21.33
C ASN A 58 13.22 -6.37 -20.82
N ALA A 59 12.06 -6.43 -20.15
CA ALA A 59 11.50 -7.66 -19.64
C ALA A 59 10.62 -8.35 -20.67
N ARG A 60 10.94 -9.62 -21.02
CA ARG A 60 10.05 -10.49 -21.79
C ARG A 60 8.97 -11.08 -20.88
N GLY A 61 7.79 -11.32 -21.41
CA GLY A 61 6.67 -11.88 -20.65
C GLY A 61 7.00 -13.25 -20.05
N SER A 62 7.60 -14.14 -20.82
CA SER A 62 7.98 -15.51 -20.39
C SER A 62 9.04 -15.55 -19.27
N THR A 63 9.77 -14.45 -19.03
CA THR A 63 10.81 -14.40 -17.99
C THR A 63 10.28 -14.03 -16.62
N TYR A 64 9.04 -13.53 -16.51
CA TYR A 64 8.43 -13.02 -15.28
C TYR A 64 9.32 -12.00 -14.55
N SER A 65 10.09 -11.20 -15.28
CA SER A 65 11.03 -10.23 -14.72
C SER A 65 10.41 -8.86 -14.47
N SER A 66 9.17 -8.62 -14.89
CA SER A 66 8.41 -7.41 -14.59
C SER A 66 7.61 -7.58 -13.29
N GLN A 67 7.70 -6.61 -12.37
CA GLN A 67 6.93 -6.59 -11.12
C GLN A 67 5.41 -6.51 -11.37
N HIS A 68 4.98 -5.92 -12.49
CA HIS A 68 3.57 -5.91 -12.90
C HIS A 68 3.01 -7.31 -13.11
N GLN A 69 3.81 -8.26 -13.62
CA GLN A 69 3.35 -9.65 -13.80
C GLN A 69 3.09 -10.38 -12.48
N TRP A 70 3.65 -9.90 -11.38
CA TRP A 70 3.46 -10.44 -10.03
C TRP A 70 2.37 -9.71 -9.24
N GLY A 71 1.73 -8.69 -9.83
CA GLY A 71 0.73 -7.88 -9.15
C GLY A 71 1.25 -7.11 -7.95
N ILE A 72 2.56 -6.87 -7.87
CA ILE A 72 3.20 -6.14 -6.76
C ILE A 72 3.63 -4.72 -7.13
N ALA A 73 3.30 -4.25 -8.34
CA ALA A 73 3.60 -2.91 -8.82
C ALA A 73 2.41 -2.29 -9.54
N PHE A 74 2.40 -0.99 -9.59
CA PHE A 74 1.51 -0.18 -10.41
C PHE A 74 2.23 1.08 -10.88
N ASP A 75 1.77 1.64 -11.99
CA ASP A 75 2.20 2.94 -12.44
C ASP A 75 1.15 3.99 -12.08
N PHE A 76 1.59 5.20 -11.75
CA PHE A 76 0.72 6.34 -11.58
C PHE A 76 1.00 7.42 -12.62
N TYR A 77 0.03 8.28 -12.83
CA TYR A 77 0.16 9.43 -13.71
C TYR A 77 -0.46 10.67 -13.07
N ARG A 78 -0.08 11.83 -13.57
CA ARG A 78 -0.64 13.12 -13.17
C ARG A 78 -2.06 13.27 -13.71
N ASN A 79 -3.02 13.65 -12.85
CA ASN A 79 -4.43 13.74 -13.20
C ASN A 79 -5.07 15.07 -12.75
N ASP A 80 -4.35 16.19 -13.01
CA ASP A 80 -4.80 17.55 -12.68
C ASP A 80 -5.02 18.44 -13.92
N GLY A 81 -5.03 17.84 -15.12
CA GLY A 81 -5.24 18.53 -16.39
C GLY A 81 -3.97 19.08 -17.06
N LYS A 82 -2.80 19.03 -16.40
CA LYS A 82 -1.53 19.55 -16.96
C LYS A 82 -0.82 18.57 -17.92
N GLY A 83 -1.33 17.36 -18.08
CA GLY A 83 -0.72 16.30 -18.88
C GLY A 83 -0.20 15.16 -18.00
N ALA A 84 -0.45 13.92 -18.45
CA ALA A 84 -0.21 12.71 -17.66
C ALA A 84 1.24 12.53 -17.20
N PHE A 85 2.21 13.01 -17.99
CA PHE A 85 3.65 12.88 -17.74
C PHE A 85 4.35 14.23 -17.53
N TYR A 86 3.60 15.32 -17.35
CA TYR A 86 4.19 16.63 -17.07
C TYR A 86 4.83 16.65 -15.68
N ASP A 87 6.15 16.96 -15.58
CA ASP A 87 6.97 16.86 -14.37
C ASP A 87 7.89 18.07 -14.13
N SER A 88 7.73 19.19 -14.86
CA SER A 88 8.62 20.35 -14.69
C SER A 88 8.51 21.00 -13.29
N ASP A 89 7.45 20.68 -12.53
CA ASP A 89 7.25 21.12 -11.14
C ASP A 89 7.64 20.04 -10.11
N GLY A 90 8.30 18.95 -10.53
CA GLY A 90 8.72 17.85 -9.67
C GLY A 90 7.57 17.00 -9.15
N PHE A 91 6.47 16.90 -9.89
CA PHE A 91 5.27 16.16 -9.48
C PHE A 91 5.57 14.70 -9.11
N PHE A 92 6.27 13.97 -9.99
CA PHE A 92 6.59 12.56 -9.75
C PHE A 92 7.49 12.36 -8.54
N THR A 93 8.45 13.26 -8.31
CA THR A 93 9.32 13.22 -7.13
C THR A 93 8.53 13.44 -5.83
N LYS A 94 7.57 14.37 -5.82
CA LYS A 94 6.70 14.62 -4.67
C LYS A 94 5.83 13.40 -4.36
N VAL A 95 5.23 12.79 -5.38
CA VAL A 95 4.42 11.56 -5.22
C VAL A 95 5.29 10.39 -4.79
N GLY A 96 6.49 10.23 -5.37
CA GLY A 96 7.46 9.20 -4.98
C GLY A 96 7.89 9.30 -3.51
N ALA A 97 8.08 10.51 -2.99
CA ALA A 97 8.33 10.72 -1.56
C ALA A 97 7.17 10.22 -0.68
N LEU A 98 5.91 10.56 -1.04
CA LEU A 98 4.72 10.08 -0.33
C LEU A 98 4.54 8.56 -0.45
N ALA A 99 4.91 7.96 -1.58
CA ALA A 99 4.92 6.50 -1.76
C ALA A 99 5.91 5.84 -0.79
N LYS A 100 7.14 6.36 -0.68
CA LYS A 100 8.15 5.87 0.28
C LYS A 100 7.71 6.03 1.73
N GLU A 101 7.07 7.14 2.09
CA GLU A 101 6.46 7.34 3.41
C GLU A 101 5.32 6.35 3.69
N SER A 102 4.70 5.79 2.67
CA SER A 102 3.68 4.72 2.76
C SER A 102 4.30 3.32 2.82
N GLY A 103 5.63 3.21 2.81
CA GLY A 103 6.36 1.95 2.83
C GLY A 103 6.39 1.25 1.47
N LEU A 104 6.20 2.00 0.37
CA LEU A 104 6.34 1.53 -0.99
C LEU A 104 7.75 1.83 -1.53
N GLY A 105 8.22 1.05 -2.49
CA GLY A 105 9.37 1.36 -3.31
C GLY A 105 8.96 2.26 -4.48
N TRP A 106 9.88 3.05 -4.99
CA TRP A 106 9.66 3.96 -6.11
C TRP A 106 10.74 3.81 -7.18
N GLY A 107 10.34 3.61 -8.43
CA GLY A 107 11.25 3.43 -9.57
C GLY A 107 12.06 4.67 -9.93
N GLY A 108 11.65 5.86 -9.42
CA GLY A 108 12.45 7.08 -9.54
C GLY A 108 13.77 7.05 -8.75
N ASP A 109 13.92 6.14 -7.79
CA ASP A 109 15.17 5.91 -7.04
C ASP A 109 16.12 4.91 -7.77
N TRP A 110 15.69 4.29 -8.86
CA TRP A 110 16.54 3.35 -9.61
C TRP A 110 17.65 4.07 -10.38
N LYS A 111 18.82 3.43 -10.46
CA LYS A 111 19.95 4.00 -11.22
C LYS A 111 19.73 3.92 -12.72
N SER A 112 19.21 2.80 -13.22
CA SER A 112 18.95 2.58 -14.65
C SER A 112 18.03 1.36 -14.86
N PRO A 113 16.95 1.49 -15.63
CA PRO A 113 16.36 2.76 -16.05
C PRO A 113 15.66 3.45 -14.86
N VAL A 114 15.67 4.79 -14.83
CA VAL A 114 14.83 5.56 -13.92
C VAL A 114 13.38 5.47 -14.40
N ASP A 115 12.46 5.04 -13.53
CA ASP A 115 11.04 4.90 -13.86
C ASP A 115 10.18 5.64 -12.83
N LYS A 116 9.96 6.93 -13.06
CA LYS A 116 9.25 7.81 -12.12
C LYS A 116 7.78 7.47 -11.91
N PRO A 117 7.00 6.98 -12.91
CA PRO A 117 5.65 6.47 -12.71
C PRO A 117 5.56 5.22 -11.81
N HIS A 118 6.60 4.40 -11.73
CA HIS A 118 6.57 3.06 -11.17
C HIS A 118 6.66 3.05 -9.63
N VAL A 119 5.71 2.35 -9.00
CA VAL A 119 5.65 2.15 -7.54
C VAL A 119 5.37 0.68 -7.23
N TYR A 120 6.02 0.13 -6.20
CA TYR A 120 5.96 -1.31 -5.92
C TYR A 120 6.03 -1.64 -4.42
N LEU A 121 5.66 -2.89 -4.07
CA LEU A 121 5.88 -3.46 -2.74
C LEU A 121 7.35 -3.90 -2.60
N PRO A 122 8.16 -3.32 -1.67
CA PRO A 122 9.59 -3.57 -1.59
C PRO A 122 9.98 -4.83 -0.82
N GLN A 123 9.03 -5.57 -0.22
CA GLN A 123 9.33 -6.73 0.64
C GLN A 123 10.00 -7.90 -0.10
N TRP A 124 9.94 -7.92 -1.43
CA TRP A 124 10.65 -8.89 -2.28
C TRP A 124 11.83 -8.27 -3.04
N GLY A 125 12.26 -7.07 -2.62
CA GLY A 125 13.32 -6.31 -3.27
C GLY A 125 12.83 -5.43 -4.44
N SER A 126 13.78 -4.80 -5.12
CA SER A 126 13.51 -3.94 -6.29
C SER A 126 13.40 -4.71 -7.61
N THR A 127 13.57 -6.03 -7.58
CA THR A 127 13.44 -6.93 -8.73
C THR A 127 12.51 -8.09 -8.40
N THR A 128 12.19 -8.93 -9.40
CA THR A 128 11.37 -10.14 -9.21
C THR A 128 12.17 -11.39 -8.85
N SER A 129 13.48 -11.29 -8.62
CA SER A 129 14.36 -12.43 -8.41
C SER A 129 13.91 -13.33 -7.25
N ALA A 130 13.60 -12.74 -6.10
CA ALA A 130 13.12 -13.47 -4.93
C ALA A 130 11.79 -14.20 -5.21
N LEU A 131 10.84 -13.55 -5.91
CA LEU A 131 9.56 -14.15 -6.27
C LEU A 131 9.73 -15.31 -7.26
N ARG A 132 10.56 -15.13 -8.29
CA ARG A 132 10.86 -16.19 -9.25
C ARG A 132 11.52 -17.39 -8.59
N SER A 133 12.47 -17.15 -7.69
CA SER A 133 13.12 -18.22 -6.92
C SER A 133 12.14 -18.96 -6.01
N ALA A 134 11.26 -18.24 -5.29
CA ALA A 134 10.36 -18.86 -4.33
C ALA A 134 9.16 -19.56 -4.97
N TYR A 135 8.59 -19.01 -6.04
CA TYR A 135 7.32 -19.45 -6.61
C TYR A 135 7.40 -19.95 -8.05
N GLY A 136 8.42 -19.58 -8.79
CA GLY A 136 8.61 -19.88 -10.21
C GLY A 136 7.70 -19.06 -11.13
N THR A 137 6.38 -19.05 -10.88
CA THR A 137 5.39 -18.33 -11.69
C THR A 137 4.45 -17.47 -10.84
N PRO A 138 3.90 -16.36 -11.40
CA PRO A 138 2.94 -15.50 -10.69
C PRO A 138 1.71 -16.23 -10.16
N ASP A 139 1.14 -17.19 -10.90
CA ASP A 139 -0.04 -17.94 -10.48
C ASP A 139 0.13 -18.67 -9.16
N LYS A 140 1.33 -19.22 -8.90
CA LYS A 140 1.64 -19.86 -7.62
C LYS A 140 1.69 -18.84 -6.49
N PHE A 141 2.22 -17.65 -6.76
CA PHE A 141 2.26 -16.55 -5.80
C PHE A 141 0.86 -16.01 -5.49
N PHE A 142 0.00 -15.83 -6.52
CA PHE A 142 -1.37 -15.34 -6.31
C PHE A 142 -2.20 -16.25 -5.39
N LYS A 143 -1.95 -17.56 -5.41
CA LYS A 143 -2.62 -18.52 -4.51
C LYS A 143 -2.25 -18.34 -3.03
N THR A 144 -1.16 -17.63 -2.73
CA THR A 144 -0.73 -17.35 -1.34
C THR A 144 -1.34 -16.07 -0.77
N TRP A 145 -2.08 -15.29 -1.55
CA TRP A 145 -2.56 -13.99 -1.13
C TRP A 145 -3.66 -14.10 -0.07
N ASP A 146 -3.41 -13.52 1.11
CA ASP A 146 -4.44 -13.27 2.11
C ASP A 146 -5.18 -11.96 1.81
N LYS A 147 -6.48 -12.09 1.50
CA LYS A 147 -7.36 -10.96 1.18
C LYS A 147 -7.99 -10.31 2.43
N THR A 148 -7.67 -10.78 3.63
CA THR A 148 -8.29 -10.31 4.89
C THR A 148 -8.09 -8.81 5.12
N VAL A 149 -6.96 -8.25 4.68
CA VAL A 149 -6.68 -6.80 4.77
C VAL A 149 -7.71 -5.95 3.99
N LEU A 150 -8.31 -6.48 2.93
CA LEU A 150 -9.31 -5.79 2.10
C LEU A 150 -10.65 -5.57 2.81
N ASN A 151 -10.89 -6.24 3.93
CA ASN A 151 -12.08 -6.02 4.75
C ASN A 151 -12.07 -4.65 5.46
N TYR A 152 -10.97 -3.92 5.40
CA TYR A 152 -10.80 -2.63 6.08
C TYR A 152 -10.56 -1.50 5.08
N LYS A 153 -11.50 -0.55 5.02
CA LYS A 153 -11.47 0.59 4.06
C LYS A 153 -10.76 1.79 4.66
N ILE A 154 -9.67 2.22 4.05
CA ILE A 154 -8.96 3.46 4.38
C ILE A 154 -9.93 4.66 4.23
N GLY A 155 -9.80 5.65 5.11
CA GLY A 155 -10.67 6.84 5.16
C GLY A 155 -11.97 6.64 5.95
N SER A 156 -12.42 5.41 6.15
CA SER A 156 -13.67 5.11 6.86
C SER A 156 -13.54 5.21 8.38
N LYS A 157 -14.68 5.41 9.04
CA LYS A 157 -14.80 5.41 10.51
C LYS A 157 -15.09 4.01 11.01
N TYR A 158 -14.44 3.64 12.10
CA TYR A 158 -14.59 2.35 12.78
C TYR A 158 -14.84 2.56 14.27
N LYS A 159 -15.43 1.55 14.93
CA LYS A 159 -15.55 1.46 16.39
C LYS A 159 -14.88 0.19 16.88
N THR A 160 -14.17 0.27 17.97
CA THR A 160 -13.61 -0.90 18.66
C THR A 160 -14.72 -1.78 19.22
N THR A 161 -14.61 -3.11 19.08
CA THR A 161 -15.58 -4.07 19.63
C THR A 161 -15.28 -4.45 21.08
N LYS A 162 -14.01 -4.38 21.47
CA LYS A 162 -13.52 -4.67 22.83
C LYS A 162 -12.44 -3.67 23.21
N PRO A 163 -12.15 -3.47 24.50
CA PRO A 163 -11.02 -2.66 24.91
C PRO A 163 -9.71 -3.19 24.31
N CYS A 164 -8.85 -2.29 23.86
CA CYS A 164 -7.58 -2.67 23.27
C CYS A 164 -6.48 -1.65 23.56
N TYR A 165 -5.24 -2.10 23.69
CA TYR A 165 -4.11 -1.21 23.84
C TYR A 165 -3.83 -0.43 22.55
N LEU A 166 -3.65 0.89 22.66
CA LEU A 166 -3.06 1.68 21.61
C LEU A 166 -1.56 1.44 21.54
N ARG A 167 -1.02 1.46 20.31
CA ARG A 167 0.39 1.22 20.04
C ARG A 167 1.00 2.35 19.22
N LEU A 168 2.32 2.50 19.30
CA LEU A 168 3.09 3.48 18.54
C LEU A 168 3.33 3.02 17.10
N THR A 169 3.42 1.71 16.89
CA THR A 169 3.54 1.08 15.55
C THR A 169 2.67 -0.16 15.49
N ALA A 170 2.42 -0.72 14.30
CA ALA A 170 1.74 -2.01 14.13
C ALA A 170 2.45 -3.10 14.94
N ALA A 171 1.74 -3.79 15.83
CA ALA A 171 2.27 -4.78 16.78
C ALA A 171 3.39 -4.27 17.72
N GLY A 172 3.74 -2.99 17.68
CA GLY A 172 4.84 -2.40 18.41
C GLY A 172 4.54 -2.07 19.89
N LYS A 173 5.34 -1.16 20.46
CA LYS A 173 5.23 -0.72 21.85
C LYS A 173 3.87 -0.09 22.15
N LYS A 174 3.28 -0.41 23.32
CA LYS A 174 2.05 0.21 23.79
C LYS A 174 2.28 1.68 24.11
N LEU A 175 1.26 2.53 23.84
CA LEU A 175 1.28 3.94 24.24
C LEU A 175 1.13 4.03 25.77
N ALA A 176 2.11 4.66 26.43
CA ALA A 176 2.02 4.91 27.87
C ALA A 176 0.94 5.97 28.17
N TYR A 177 0.16 5.78 29.23
CA TYR A 177 -0.96 6.66 29.54
C TYR A 177 -0.51 8.10 29.85
N LYS A 178 0.68 8.26 30.49
CA LYS A 178 1.26 9.58 30.78
C LYS A 178 1.52 10.40 29.50
N ASP A 179 1.91 9.72 28.40
CA ASP A 179 2.31 10.35 27.13
C ASP A 179 1.12 10.54 26.17
N ALA A 180 -0.08 10.10 26.55
CA ALA A 180 -1.25 10.18 25.70
C ALA A 180 -1.88 11.58 25.72
N PRO A 181 -2.27 12.15 24.57
CA PRO A 181 -3.01 13.41 24.49
C PRO A 181 -4.39 13.33 25.18
N ALA A 182 -4.92 14.49 25.60
CA ALA A 182 -6.21 14.57 26.32
C ALA A 182 -7.37 13.93 25.54
N HIS A 183 -7.47 14.17 24.23
CA HIS A 183 -8.53 13.59 23.39
C HIS A 183 -8.46 12.07 23.27
N ILE A 184 -7.28 11.45 23.45
CA ILE A 184 -7.09 10.01 23.54
C ILE A 184 -7.48 9.51 24.92
N LYS A 185 -7.05 10.20 25.98
CA LYS A 185 -7.40 9.85 27.37
C LYS A 185 -8.91 9.84 27.59
N ALA A 186 -9.66 10.77 26.99
CA ALA A 186 -11.11 10.83 27.06
C ALA A 186 -11.82 9.55 26.57
N LYS A 187 -11.25 8.87 25.57
CA LYS A 187 -11.77 7.62 24.97
C LYS A 187 -11.10 6.35 25.52
N SER A 188 -10.34 6.47 26.59
CA SER A 188 -9.47 5.41 27.11
C SER A 188 -9.59 5.25 28.63
N THR A 189 -9.03 4.15 29.11
CA THR A 189 -8.73 3.92 30.51
C THR A 189 -7.24 3.65 30.67
N LYS A 190 -6.70 3.88 31.85
CA LYS A 190 -5.33 3.46 32.21
C LYS A 190 -5.36 1.98 32.61
N LYS A 191 -4.55 1.16 31.95
CA LYS A 191 -4.41 -0.26 32.28
C LYS A 191 -2.93 -0.63 32.26
N SER A 192 -2.40 -1.07 33.41
CA SER A 192 -0.98 -1.39 33.58
C SER A 192 -0.04 -0.29 33.03
N GLY A 193 -0.32 0.97 33.36
CA GLY A 193 0.45 2.12 32.91
C GLY A 193 0.24 2.56 31.44
N ASN A 194 -0.53 1.80 30.65
CA ASN A 194 -0.73 2.04 29.23
C ASN A 194 -2.16 2.50 28.91
N VAL A 195 -2.35 3.06 27.71
CA VAL A 195 -3.65 3.44 27.18
C VAL A 195 -4.42 2.19 26.77
N SER A 196 -5.56 1.94 27.37
CA SER A 196 -6.57 0.99 26.93
C SER A 196 -7.75 1.74 26.32
N PHE A 197 -7.86 1.72 25.00
CA PHE A 197 -8.94 2.35 24.24
C PHE A 197 -10.24 1.61 24.54
N LYS A 198 -11.31 2.33 24.92
CA LYS A 198 -12.58 1.73 25.36
C LYS A 198 -13.26 0.94 24.22
N ALA A 199 -14.09 -0.03 24.56
CA ALA A 199 -15.05 -0.59 23.61
C ALA A 199 -15.99 0.51 23.09
N GLY A 200 -16.38 0.45 21.82
CA GLY A 200 -17.20 1.48 21.18
C GLY A 200 -16.45 2.77 20.81
N ALA A 201 -15.17 2.90 21.17
CA ALA A 201 -14.40 4.08 20.83
C ALA A 201 -14.25 4.22 19.30
N ALA A 202 -14.71 5.37 18.77
CA ALA A 202 -14.68 5.65 17.33
C ALA A 202 -13.32 6.22 16.90
N PHE A 203 -12.87 5.82 15.71
CA PHE A 203 -11.65 6.33 15.06
C PHE A 203 -11.76 6.30 13.54
N GLN A 204 -11.01 7.16 12.86
CA GLN A 204 -10.86 7.12 11.40
C GLN A 204 -9.60 6.33 11.04
N LEU A 205 -9.75 5.35 10.15
CA LEU A 205 -8.67 4.51 9.66
C LEU A 205 -7.93 5.22 8.53
N VAL A 206 -6.60 5.32 8.62
CA VAL A 206 -5.76 5.98 7.61
C VAL A 206 -4.69 5.07 7.04
N GLU A 207 -4.46 3.92 7.67
CA GLU A 207 -3.50 2.91 7.21
C GLU A 207 -3.88 1.54 7.75
N VAL A 208 -3.58 0.49 6.99
CA VAL A 208 -3.74 -0.91 7.41
C VAL A 208 -2.43 -1.64 7.20
N ALA A 209 -2.03 -2.44 8.16
CA ALA A 209 -0.86 -3.30 8.06
C ALA A 209 -1.14 -4.69 8.63
N GLU A 210 -0.64 -5.72 7.97
CA GLU A 210 -0.52 -7.05 8.55
C GLU A 210 0.81 -7.17 9.29
N LYS A 211 0.77 -7.72 10.50
CA LYS A 211 1.97 -8.03 11.28
C LYS A 211 1.72 -9.23 12.18
N ASN A 212 2.54 -10.28 12.01
CA ASN A 212 2.46 -11.50 12.82
C ASN A 212 1.06 -12.16 12.77
N GLY A 213 0.46 -12.28 11.57
CA GLY A 213 -0.87 -12.86 11.36
C GLY A 213 -2.03 -12.06 11.98
N ASN A 214 -1.80 -10.78 12.28
CA ASN A 214 -2.83 -9.87 12.81
C ASN A 214 -2.93 -8.64 11.93
N ILE A 215 -4.15 -8.10 11.79
CA ILE A 215 -4.40 -6.86 11.04
C ILE A 215 -4.45 -5.69 12.02
N TRP A 216 -3.66 -4.68 11.74
CA TRP A 216 -3.53 -3.46 12.52
C TRP A 216 -3.97 -2.25 11.70
N GLY A 217 -4.66 -1.32 12.33
CA GLY A 217 -5.07 -0.07 11.72
C GLY A 217 -4.40 1.13 12.39
N ARG A 218 -3.83 2.04 11.61
CA ARG A 218 -3.42 3.34 12.12
C ARG A 218 -4.59 4.31 12.06
N MET A 219 -4.87 4.93 13.19
CA MET A 219 -5.87 5.97 13.31
C MET A 219 -5.32 7.30 12.76
N LYS A 220 -6.20 8.23 12.37
CA LYS A 220 -5.82 9.61 11.98
C LYS A 220 -4.97 10.32 13.04
N THR A 221 -5.10 9.92 14.30
CA THR A 221 -4.31 10.43 15.43
C THR A 221 -2.89 9.88 15.52
N GLY A 222 -2.48 9.00 14.58
CA GLY A 222 -1.14 8.41 14.50
C GLY A 222 -0.97 7.09 15.25
N TYR A 223 -1.88 6.72 16.16
CA TYR A 223 -1.77 5.50 16.96
C TYR A 223 -2.38 4.28 16.26
N TRP A 224 -1.88 3.09 16.60
CA TRP A 224 -2.30 1.82 16.05
C TRP A 224 -3.24 1.06 16.97
N VAL A 225 -4.28 0.48 16.38
CA VAL A 225 -5.26 -0.41 17.04
C VAL A 225 -5.29 -1.76 16.32
N PRO A 226 -5.57 -2.86 17.03
CA PRO A 226 -5.84 -4.12 16.35
C PRO A 226 -7.21 -4.05 15.65
N LEU A 227 -7.26 -4.42 14.38
CA LEU A 227 -8.50 -4.59 13.61
C LEU A 227 -8.95 -6.05 13.62
N LEU A 228 -7.99 -6.98 13.42
CA LEU A 228 -8.12 -8.42 13.64
C LEU A 228 -6.96 -8.88 14.52
N TYR A 229 -7.23 -9.56 15.61
CA TYR A 229 -6.20 -10.01 16.53
C TYR A 229 -6.49 -11.43 17.02
N LYS A 230 -5.55 -12.35 16.78
CA LYS A 230 -5.70 -13.79 17.08
C LYS A 230 -7.03 -14.35 16.55
N GLY A 231 -7.34 -14.06 15.28
CA GLY A 231 -8.57 -14.47 14.60
C GLY A 231 -9.86 -13.75 15.05
N VAL A 232 -9.77 -12.84 16.04
CA VAL A 232 -10.95 -12.13 16.57
C VAL A 232 -11.01 -10.70 16.00
N LYS A 233 -12.15 -10.36 15.34
CA LYS A 233 -12.42 -9.00 14.86
C LYS A 233 -12.51 -8.02 16.02
N ARG A 234 -11.70 -6.97 16.00
CA ARG A 234 -11.56 -5.97 17.06
C ARG A 234 -12.11 -4.59 16.70
N ALA A 235 -12.44 -4.37 15.42
CA ALA A 235 -13.07 -3.15 14.97
C ALA A 235 -14.15 -3.46 13.93
N LEU A 236 -15.25 -2.69 13.96
CA LEU A 236 -16.34 -2.74 13.00
C LEU A 236 -16.52 -1.37 12.35
N LEU A 237 -16.96 -1.36 11.09
CA LEU A 237 -17.32 -0.15 10.38
C LEU A 237 -18.40 0.60 11.19
N SER A 238 -18.20 1.87 11.43
CA SER A 238 -19.20 2.72 12.07
C SER A 238 -20.21 3.15 11.00
N LYS A 239 -21.46 2.77 11.20
CA LYS A 239 -22.57 3.34 10.45
C LYS A 239 -22.72 4.83 10.74
#